data_bb557318bfed5e8f154a7d50ec6edfbe
#
_entry.id   bb557318bfed5e8f154a7d50ec6edfbe
#
_cell.length_a   1.000
_cell.length_b   1.000
_cell.length_c   1.000
_cell.angle_alpha   90.00
_cell.angle_beta   90.00
_cell.angle_gamma   90.00
#
_symmetry.space_group_name_H-M   'P 1'
#
loop_
_entity.id
_entity.type
_entity.pdbx_description
1 polymer ?
#
loop_
_entity_poly.entity_id
_entity_poly.type
_entity_poly.pdbx_seq_one_letter_code
_entity_poly.pdbx_strand_id
1 'polypeptide(L)'
;DKIYLLPFGEAVPFPFDGLLPGFVGNFSYGGEYDLFPFGDAKGGVMICFESHFGQLSREYVRNGADVIIEMTNDGYLGPTPVLRQHLANAVFRAVETNRPVLRVTNVGITAYVTPNGQVLDALPTYQEGTRVWSVAKSDGSQTFYVRYGDWFAWLCSFVTIGMLLFGLARRKSVRGPVVS
;
A
#
# COMPACT_ATOMS: atom_id res chain seq x y z
N ASP A 1 -13.96 -8.28 4.53
CA ASP A 1 -13.16 -9.04 3.57
C ASP A 1 -11.88 -8.29 3.25
N LYS A 2 -10.79 -9.00 3.01
CA LYS A 2 -9.53 -8.42 2.55
C LYS A 2 -9.47 -8.42 1.03
N ILE A 3 -8.96 -7.33 0.45
CA ILE A 3 -8.73 -7.26 -1.00
C ILE A 3 -7.49 -8.07 -1.39
N TYR A 4 -6.43 -8.00 -0.57
CA TYR A 4 -5.23 -8.84 -0.74
C TYR A 4 -5.01 -9.74 0.48
N LEU A 5 -4.88 -11.04 0.24
CA LEU A 5 -4.62 -12.02 1.31
C LEU A 5 -3.14 -12.12 1.62
N LEU A 6 -2.37 -12.56 0.63
CA LEU A 6 -0.90 -12.65 0.67
C LEU A 6 -0.35 -12.40 -0.72
N PRO A 7 0.84 -11.80 -0.84
CA PRO A 7 1.54 -11.81 -2.10
C PRO A 7 1.74 -13.26 -2.56
N PHE A 8 1.27 -13.57 -3.77
CA PHE A 8 1.35 -14.91 -4.37
C PHE A 8 0.58 -16.02 -3.64
N GLY A 9 -0.29 -15.72 -2.65
CA GLY A 9 -1.08 -16.73 -1.96
C GLY A 9 -1.95 -17.58 -2.90
N GLU A 10 -2.40 -16.99 -4.00
CA GLU A 10 -3.14 -17.67 -5.07
C GLU A 10 -2.26 -18.62 -5.90
N ALA A 11 -0.95 -18.37 -5.95
CA ALA A 11 0.01 -19.15 -6.74
C ALA A 11 0.62 -20.32 -5.95
N VAL A 12 0.28 -20.50 -4.67
CA VAL A 12 0.74 -21.64 -3.87
C VAL A 12 -0.10 -22.86 -4.27
N PRO A 13 0.43 -23.80 -5.09
CA PRO A 13 -0.33 -24.95 -5.51
C PRO A 13 -0.53 -25.93 -4.35
N PHE A 14 -1.72 -26.51 -4.27
CA PHE A 14 -1.92 -27.73 -3.50
C PHE A 14 -0.85 -28.78 -3.90
N PRO A 15 -0.06 -29.40 -2.99
CA PRO A 15 -0.36 -29.64 -1.58
C PRO A 15 0.44 -28.75 -0.57
N PHE A 16 0.92 -27.60 -0.95
CA PHE A 16 1.74 -26.76 -0.08
C PHE A 16 0.92 -25.88 0.87
N ASP A 17 -0.41 -25.97 0.84
CA ASP A 17 -1.31 -25.25 1.75
C ASP A 17 -1.00 -25.52 3.23
N GLY A 18 -0.49 -26.72 3.55
CA GLY A 18 -0.08 -27.08 4.91
C GLY A 18 1.20 -26.38 5.42
N LEU A 19 1.93 -25.69 4.55
CA LEU A 19 3.09 -24.87 4.92
C LEU A 19 2.71 -23.43 5.26
N LEU A 20 1.49 -23.01 4.94
CA LEU A 20 0.99 -21.71 5.33
C LEU A 20 0.57 -21.72 6.80
N PRO A 21 0.96 -20.72 7.58
CA PRO A 21 0.47 -20.61 8.95
C PRO A 21 -1.06 -20.63 8.96
N GLY A 22 -1.68 -21.42 9.87
CA GLY A 22 -3.12 -21.66 9.90
C GLY A 22 -4.01 -20.41 10.03
N PHE A 23 -3.43 -19.24 10.37
CA PHE A 23 -4.14 -17.96 10.39
C PHE A 23 -4.30 -17.33 8.99
N VAL A 24 -3.67 -17.87 7.97
CA VAL A 24 -3.68 -17.33 6.60
C VAL A 24 -4.77 -17.96 5.73
N GLY A 25 -5.18 -19.19 6.05
CA GLY A 25 -6.02 -20.01 5.17
C GLY A 25 -7.52 -19.69 5.12
N ASN A 26 -8.02 -18.75 5.95
CA ASN A 26 -9.47 -18.57 6.14
C ASN A 26 -9.99 -17.16 5.80
N PHE A 27 -9.27 -16.38 5.02
CA PHE A 27 -9.75 -15.07 4.58
C PHE A 27 -10.46 -15.17 3.23
N SER A 28 -11.59 -14.47 3.12
CA SER A 28 -12.29 -14.31 1.85
C SER A 28 -11.75 -13.09 1.09
N TYR A 29 -11.74 -13.17 -0.23
CA TYR A 29 -11.41 -12.01 -1.06
C TYR A 29 -12.50 -10.97 -1.00
N GLY A 30 -12.13 -9.71 -0.80
CA GLY A 30 -13.01 -8.57 -1.04
C GLY A 30 -13.03 -8.26 -2.54
N GLY A 31 -14.21 -7.99 -3.07
CA GLY A 31 -14.41 -7.64 -4.48
C GLY A 31 -14.57 -6.15 -4.73
N GLU A 32 -14.79 -5.36 -3.69
CA GLU A 32 -15.20 -3.97 -3.78
C GLU A 32 -14.40 -3.06 -2.85
N TYR A 33 -14.27 -1.79 -3.25
CA TYR A 33 -13.63 -0.73 -2.44
C TYR A 33 -14.70 0.05 -1.70
N ASP A 34 -15.32 -0.61 -0.72
CA ASP A 34 -16.39 -0.02 0.07
C ASP A 34 -15.90 1.15 0.91
N LEU A 35 -16.68 2.21 0.90
CA LEU A 35 -16.45 3.39 1.73
C LEU A 35 -17.44 3.39 2.90
N PHE A 36 -16.92 3.54 4.09
CA PHE A 36 -17.70 3.59 5.30
C PHE A 36 -18.04 5.05 5.67
N PRO A 37 -19.27 5.35 6.09
CA PRO A 37 -19.61 6.67 6.58
C PRO A 37 -18.83 7.00 7.85
N PHE A 38 -18.25 8.19 7.89
CA PHE A 38 -17.43 8.70 8.99
C PHE A 38 -17.86 10.14 9.29
N GLY A 39 -18.97 10.30 9.97
CA GLY A 39 -19.65 11.60 10.08
C GLY A 39 -20.08 12.08 8.70
N ASP A 40 -19.66 13.29 8.31
CA ASP A 40 -19.89 13.85 6.97
C ASP A 40 -18.85 13.42 5.94
N ALA A 41 -17.86 12.64 6.35
CA ALA A 41 -16.77 12.13 5.52
C ALA A 41 -16.95 10.64 5.19
N LYS A 42 -16.12 10.13 4.30
CA LYS A 42 -16.06 8.72 3.92
C LYS A 42 -14.67 8.15 4.21
N GLY A 43 -14.63 7.02 4.88
CA GLY A 43 -13.41 6.29 5.19
C GLY A 43 -13.20 5.07 4.30
N GLY A 44 -11.99 4.91 3.77
CA GLY A 44 -11.55 3.65 3.14
C GLY A 44 -10.74 2.85 4.15
N VAL A 45 -11.01 1.56 4.30
CA VAL A 45 -10.34 0.70 5.30
C VAL A 45 -9.35 -0.23 4.63
N MET A 46 -8.08 -0.16 5.07
CA MET A 46 -7.02 -1.10 4.68
C MET A 46 -6.67 -1.99 5.87
N ILE A 47 -6.48 -3.28 5.60
CA ILE A 47 -6.21 -4.27 6.65
C ILE A 47 -4.77 -4.76 6.54
N CYS A 48 -3.94 -4.37 7.54
CA CYS A 48 -2.60 -4.89 7.74
C CYS A 48 -1.70 -4.70 6.51
N PHE A 49 -1.25 -5.80 5.89
CA PHE A 49 -0.33 -5.79 4.75
C PHE A 49 -0.85 -5.02 3.52
N GLU A 50 -2.13 -4.73 3.44
CA GLU A 50 -2.72 -3.94 2.34
C GLU A 50 -2.12 -2.54 2.23
N SER A 51 -1.62 -1.97 3.34
CA SER A 51 -0.94 -0.67 3.33
C SER A 51 0.36 -0.63 2.51
N HIS A 52 0.92 -1.80 2.16
CA HIS A 52 2.06 -1.89 1.26
C HIS A 52 1.71 -1.58 -0.20
N PHE A 53 0.45 -1.70 -0.57
CA PHE A 53 -0.02 -1.55 -1.94
C PHE A 53 -0.66 -0.17 -2.17
N GLY A 54 0.08 0.75 -2.79
CA GLY A 54 -0.39 2.11 -3.05
C GLY A 54 -1.63 2.16 -3.93
N GLN A 55 -1.82 1.18 -4.82
CA GLN A 55 -3.01 1.10 -5.65
C GLN A 55 -4.31 0.96 -4.83
N LEU A 56 -4.28 0.31 -3.66
CA LEU A 56 -5.49 0.17 -2.84
C LEU A 56 -5.93 1.52 -2.27
N SER A 57 -5.04 2.25 -1.62
CA SER A 57 -5.34 3.59 -1.11
C SER A 57 -5.76 4.54 -2.23
N ARG A 58 -5.13 4.41 -3.41
CA ARG A 58 -5.49 5.16 -4.60
C ARG A 58 -6.93 4.91 -5.04
N GLU A 59 -7.37 3.65 -5.11
CA GLU A 59 -8.74 3.33 -5.51
C GLU A 59 -9.76 3.79 -4.47
N TYR A 60 -9.50 3.65 -3.17
CA TYR A 60 -10.37 4.25 -2.14
C TYR A 60 -10.55 5.75 -2.34
N VAL A 61 -9.46 6.48 -2.61
CA VAL A 61 -9.53 7.94 -2.81
C VAL A 61 -10.19 8.30 -4.14
N ARG A 62 -10.02 7.52 -5.20
CA ARG A 62 -10.75 7.68 -6.47
C ARG A 62 -12.25 7.51 -6.29
N ASN A 63 -12.67 6.60 -5.41
CA ASN A 63 -14.06 6.36 -5.05
C ASN A 63 -14.61 7.40 -4.07
N GLY A 64 -13.78 8.36 -3.63
CA GLY A 64 -14.21 9.49 -2.81
C GLY A 64 -13.92 9.34 -1.31
N ALA A 65 -12.92 8.53 -0.91
CA ALA A 65 -12.49 8.51 0.48
C ALA A 65 -11.87 9.85 0.90
N ASP A 66 -12.30 10.35 2.04
CA ASP A 66 -11.76 11.54 2.71
C ASP A 66 -10.64 11.18 3.67
N VAL A 67 -10.67 9.97 4.21
CA VAL A 67 -9.71 9.44 5.19
C VAL A 67 -9.42 7.96 4.89
N ILE A 68 -8.20 7.54 5.14
CA ILE A 68 -7.83 6.13 5.12
C ILE A 68 -7.71 5.64 6.57
N ILE A 69 -8.30 4.49 6.86
CA ILE A 69 -8.21 3.83 8.15
C ILE A 69 -7.41 2.55 7.97
N GLU A 70 -6.25 2.46 8.59
CA GLU A 70 -5.42 1.26 8.57
C GLU A 70 -5.57 0.51 9.88
N MET A 71 -6.07 -0.71 9.80
CA MET A 71 -6.22 -1.61 10.95
C MET A 71 -5.27 -2.79 10.82
N THR A 72 -4.38 -2.99 11.81
CA THR A 72 -3.37 -4.04 11.68
C THR A 72 -3.10 -4.78 12.99
N ASN A 73 -2.79 -6.06 12.84
CA ASN A 73 -2.23 -6.90 13.89
C ASN A 73 -0.72 -7.02 13.67
N ASP A 74 0.06 -6.26 14.42
CA ASP A 74 1.52 -6.26 14.36
C ASP A 74 2.15 -7.26 15.35
N GLY A 75 1.35 -8.07 16.07
CA GLY A 75 1.81 -8.95 17.15
C GLY A 75 2.86 -9.98 16.73
N TYR A 76 2.79 -10.47 15.49
CA TYR A 76 3.74 -11.44 14.95
C TYR A 76 5.04 -10.83 14.43
N LEU A 77 5.15 -9.51 14.36
CA LEU A 77 6.38 -8.82 13.94
C LEU A 77 7.40 -8.70 15.07
N GLY A 78 6.97 -8.92 16.33
CA GLY A 78 7.80 -8.77 17.51
C GLY A 78 8.28 -7.33 17.74
N PRO A 79 9.09 -7.07 18.78
CA PRO A 79 9.64 -5.74 19.07
C PRO A 79 10.83 -5.42 18.15
N THR A 80 10.60 -5.37 16.85
CA THR A 80 11.61 -5.20 15.81
C THR A 80 11.47 -3.87 15.09
N PRO A 81 12.48 -3.41 14.34
CA PRO A 81 12.38 -2.23 13.49
C PRO A 81 11.28 -2.32 12.42
N VAL A 82 10.77 -3.50 12.13
CA VAL A 82 9.68 -3.72 11.16
C VAL A 82 8.43 -2.96 11.53
N LEU A 83 8.15 -2.75 12.83
CA LEU A 83 7.02 -1.92 13.28
C LEU A 83 7.10 -0.49 12.74
N ARG A 84 8.30 0.09 12.68
CA ARG A 84 8.52 1.43 12.11
C ARG A 84 8.43 1.41 10.58
N GLN A 85 8.90 0.36 9.94
CA GLN A 85 8.79 0.19 8.49
C GLN A 85 7.32 0.05 8.09
N HIS A 86 6.53 -0.66 8.88
CA HIS A 86 5.10 -0.80 8.65
C HIS A 86 4.37 0.54 8.81
N LEU A 87 4.72 1.36 9.83
CA LEU A 87 4.21 2.73 9.93
C LEU A 87 4.60 3.59 8.72
N ALA A 88 5.80 3.42 8.18
CA ALA A 88 6.24 4.19 7.01
C ALA A 88 5.34 3.96 5.78
N ASN A 89 4.72 2.78 5.64
CA ASN A 89 3.73 2.56 4.57
C ASN A 89 2.54 3.50 4.72
N ALA A 90 2.01 3.68 5.94
CA ALA A 90 0.93 4.62 6.20
C ALA A 90 1.33 6.06 5.82
N VAL A 91 2.58 6.45 6.08
CA VAL A 91 3.12 7.76 5.67
C VAL A 91 3.13 7.91 4.16
N PHE A 92 3.59 6.89 3.43
CA PHE A 92 3.53 6.91 1.96
C PHE A 92 2.09 7.01 1.45
N ARG A 93 1.17 6.22 2.00
CA ARG A 93 -0.25 6.28 1.60
C ARG A 93 -0.84 7.67 1.82
N ALA A 94 -0.53 8.30 2.95
CA ALA A 94 -1.02 9.64 3.25
C ALA A 94 -0.53 10.67 2.21
N VAL A 95 0.77 10.69 1.92
CA VAL A 95 1.39 11.64 0.98
C VAL A 95 0.93 11.39 -0.46
N GLU A 96 0.93 10.13 -0.90
CA GLU A 96 0.54 9.75 -2.26
C GLU A 96 -0.90 10.12 -2.58
N THR A 97 -1.78 10.04 -1.59
CA THR A 97 -3.21 10.28 -1.79
C THR A 97 -3.68 11.67 -1.36
N ASN A 98 -2.85 12.42 -0.65
CA ASN A 98 -3.22 13.67 0.04
C ASN A 98 -4.44 13.44 0.95
N ARG A 99 -4.42 12.34 1.69
CA ARG A 99 -5.47 11.98 2.67
C ARG A 99 -4.82 11.61 3.99
N PRO A 100 -5.45 11.99 5.13
CA PRO A 100 -4.97 11.52 6.42
C PRO A 100 -5.12 10.01 6.54
N VAL A 101 -4.22 9.39 7.28
CA VAL A 101 -4.30 7.97 7.64
C VAL A 101 -4.45 7.85 9.15
N LEU A 102 -5.53 7.22 9.58
CA LEU A 102 -5.74 6.82 10.97
C LEU A 102 -5.24 5.37 11.11
N ARG A 103 -4.07 5.22 11.71
CA ARG A 103 -3.48 3.90 11.91
C ARG A 103 -3.78 3.38 13.30
N VAL A 104 -4.39 2.20 13.38
CA VAL A 104 -4.73 1.49 14.63
C VAL A 104 -4.07 0.13 14.64
N THR A 105 -3.30 -0.15 15.69
CA THR A 105 -2.57 -1.42 15.84
C THR A 105 -2.79 -2.00 17.25
N ASN A 106 -2.57 -3.30 17.39
CA ASN A 106 -2.62 -3.94 18.72
C ASN A 106 -1.33 -3.72 19.54
N VAL A 107 -0.15 -3.90 18.95
CA VAL A 107 1.16 -3.75 19.63
C VAL A 107 2.12 -2.83 18.90
N GLY A 108 1.80 -2.45 17.67
CA GLY A 108 2.59 -1.55 16.85
C GLY A 108 2.42 -0.09 17.21
N ILE A 109 2.63 0.79 16.25
CA ILE A 109 2.52 2.23 16.44
C ILE A 109 1.16 2.70 15.95
N THR A 110 0.24 2.97 16.88
CA THR A 110 -1.03 3.64 16.61
C THR A 110 -0.77 5.14 16.49
N ALA A 111 -1.19 5.77 15.41
CA ALA A 111 -0.90 7.17 15.14
C ALA A 111 -1.88 7.80 14.14
N TYR A 112 -1.96 9.12 14.16
CA TYR A 112 -2.53 9.93 13.10
C TYR A 112 -1.44 10.37 12.14
N VAL A 113 -1.57 10.04 10.87
CA VAL A 113 -0.67 10.50 9.83
C VAL A 113 -1.38 11.57 9.00
N THR A 114 -0.81 12.76 8.98
CA THR A 114 -1.38 13.89 8.22
C THR A 114 -1.18 13.70 6.71
N PRO A 115 -1.94 14.40 5.85
CA PRO A 115 -1.76 14.31 4.39
C PRO A 115 -0.36 14.66 3.88
N ASN A 116 0.41 15.43 4.64
CA ASN A 116 1.80 15.75 4.31
C ASN A 116 2.83 14.81 4.97
N GLY A 117 2.37 13.70 5.56
CA GLY A 117 3.24 12.64 6.08
C GLY A 117 3.75 12.85 7.51
N GLN A 118 3.25 13.86 8.25
CA GLN A 118 3.63 14.01 9.65
C GLN A 118 2.90 12.98 10.52
N VAL A 119 3.65 12.32 11.39
CA VAL A 119 3.10 11.35 12.36
C VAL A 119 2.83 12.09 13.67
N LEU A 120 1.58 12.14 14.06
CA LEU A 120 1.10 12.84 15.26
C LEU A 120 0.51 11.85 16.26
N ASP A 121 0.57 12.22 17.55
CA ASP A 121 -0.05 11.51 18.68
C ASP A 121 0.25 10.00 18.72
N ALA A 122 1.45 9.62 18.31
CA ALA A 122 1.87 8.23 18.27
C ALA A 122 1.85 7.60 19.67
N LEU A 123 1.20 6.44 19.80
CA LEU A 123 1.31 5.60 20.98
C LEU A 123 2.61 4.80 20.93
N PRO A 124 3.30 4.66 22.09
CA PRO A 124 4.42 3.73 22.18
C PRO A 124 3.99 2.30 21.86
N THR A 125 4.89 1.52 21.27
CA THR A 125 4.66 0.10 21.00
C THR A 125 4.45 -0.68 22.30
N TYR A 126 3.60 -1.72 22.26
CA TYR A 126 3.30 -2.59 23.40
C TYR A 126 2.68 -1.86 24.61
N GLN A 127 2.05 -0.71 24.38
CA GLN A 127 1.31 0.01 25.41
C GLN A 127 -0.14 0.18 24.97
N GLU A 128 -1.05 -0.10 25.88
CA GLU A 128 -2.48 0.17 25.69
C GLU A 128 -2.75 1.67 25.76
N GLY A 129 -3.66 2.14 24.94
CA GLY A 129 -4.07 3.54 24.95
C GLY A 129 -5.15 3.85 23.94
N THR A 130 -5.79 4.99 24.14
CA THR A 130 -6.81 5.52 23.24
C THR A 130 -6.41 6.90 22.75
N ARG A 131 -6.85 7.25 21.56
CA ARG A 131 -6.69 8.59 20.98
C ARG A 131 -8.00 9.03 20.35
N VAL A 132 -8.23 10.32 20.38
CA VAL A 132 -9.33 10.95 19.66
C VAL A 132 -8.74 11.98 18.71
N TRP A 133 -9.01 11.81 17.44
CA TRP A 133 -8.50 12.71 16.41
C TRP A 133 -9.65 13.39 15.66
N SER A 134 -9.47 14.66 15.38
CA SER A 134 -10.35 15.39 14.48
C SER A 134 -9.78 15.34 13.07
N VAL A 135 -10.56 14.87 12.12
CA VAL A 135 -10.17 14.73 10.72
C VAL A 135 -11.00 15.71 9.90
N ALA A 136 -10.30 16.57 9.14
CA ALA A 136 -10.97 17.45 8.21
C ALA A 136 -11.45 16.65 6.99
N LYS A 137 -12.66 16.96 6.53
CA LYS A 137 -13.18 16.43 5.26
C LYS A 137 -12.30 16.95 4.12
N SER A 138 -12.04 16.09 3.16
CA SER A 138 -11.29 16.45 1.95
C SER A 138 -12.05 17.44 1.08
N ASP A 139 -11.31 18.29 0.37
CA ASP A 139 -11.85 19.15 -0.69
C ASP A 139 -12.13 18.40 -2.01
N GLY A 140 -11.91 17.08 -2.03
CA GLY A 140 -12.08 16.24 -3.22
C GLY A 140 -10.90 16.32 -4.20
N SER A 141 -9.86 17.12 -3.92
CA SER A 141 -8.68 17.20 -4.78
C SER A 141 -7.96 15.85 -4.85
N GLN A 142 -7.43 15.52 -6.01
CA GLN A 142 -6.69 14.29 -6.25
C GLN A 142 -5.26 14.63 -6.63
N THR A 143 -4.31 13.94 -6.01
CA THR A 143 -2.90 14.05 -6.36
C THR A 143 -2.65 13.53 -7.79
N PHE A 144 -1.47 13.86 -8.31
CA PHE A 144 -1.04 13.32 -9.58
C PHE A 144 -0.98 11.78 -9.57
N TYR A 145 -0.50 11.20 -8.46
CA TYR A 145 -0.48 9.74 -8.27
C TYR A 145 -1.89 9.13 -8.28
N VAL A 146 -2.86 9.75 -7.59
CA VAL A 146 -4.24 9.26 -7.60
C VAL A 146 -4.83 9.25 -9.00
N ARG A 147 -4.52 10.26 -9.83
CA ARG A 147 -5.03 10.34 -11.20
C ARG A 147 -4.35 9.36 -12.15
N TYR A 148 -3.02 9.28 -12.13
CA TYR A 148 -2.23 8.62 -13.16
C TYR A 148 -1.52 7.34 -12.68
N GLY A 149 -1.51 7.06 -11.36
CA GLY A 149 -0.85 5.88 -10.79
C GLY A 149 0.66 5.86 -11.07
N ASP A 150 1.18 4.69 -11.36
CA ASP A 150 2.62 4.42 -11.53
C ASP A 150 3.16 4.79 -12.93
N TRP A 151 2.59 5.85 -13.54
CA TRP A 151 2.95 6.26 -14.90
C TRP A 151 4.46 6.47 -15.09
N PHE A 152 5.16 6.99 -14.05
CA PHE A 152 6.60 7.25 -14.12
C PHE A 152 7.39 5.94 -14.16
N ALA A 153 6.99 4.93 -13.40
CA ALA A 153 7.60 3.61 -13.45
C ALA A 153 7.44 2.98 -14.84
N TRP A 154 6.26 3.12 -15.44
CA TRP A 154 6.02 2.67 -16.82
C TRP A 154 6.89 3.42 -17.83
N LEU A 155 7.01 4.75 -17.72
CA LEU A 155 7.87 5.55 -18.56
C LEU A 155 9.32 5.08 -18.47
N CYS A 156 9.86 4.91 -17.25
CA CYS A 156 11.21 4.41 -17.05
C CYS A 156 11.40 3.01 -17.66
N SER A 157 10.42 2.14 -17.51
CA SER A 157 10.46 0.79 -18.09
C SER A 157 10.50 0.83 -19.63
N PHE A 158 9.66 1.64 -20.26
CA PHE A 158 9.66 1.79 -21.71
C PHE A 158 10.96 2.38 -22.24
N VAL A 159 11.52 3.41 -21.57
CA VAL A 159 12.81 4.00 -21.95
C VAL A 159 13.92 2.97 -21.81
N THR A 160 13.95 2.21 -20.72
CA THR A 160 14.97 1.18 -20.49
C THR A 160 14.92 0.08 -21.56
N ILE A 161 13.71 -0.43 -21.87
CA ILE A 161 13.50 -1.43 -22.89
C ILE A 161 13.94 -0.89 -24.26
N GLY A 162 13.56 0.36 -24.59
CA GLY A 162 13.94 1.01 -25.84
C GLY A 162 15.47 1.13 -26.01
N MET A 163 16.16 1.57 -24.95
CA MET A 163 17.62 1.66 -24.95
C MET A 163 18.28 0.28 -25.11
N LEU A 164 17.74 -0.74 -24.45
CA LEU A 164 18.24 -2.12 -24.56
C LEU A 164 18.10 -2.63 -26.00
N LEU A 165 16.91 -2.49 -26.58
CA LEU A 165 16.64 -2.92 -27.96
C LEU A 165 17.53 -2.18 -28.97
N PHE A 166 17.70 -0.87 -28.79
CA PHE A 166 18.60 -0.08 -29.64
C PHE A 166 20.04 -0.54 -29.52
N GLY A 167 20.54 -0.82 -28.31
CA GLY A 167 21.89 -1.36 -28.09
C GLY A 167 22.10 -2.72 -28.76
N LEU A 168 21.11 -3.61 -28.65
CA LEU A 168 21.15 -4.92 -29.28
C LEU A 168 21.15 -4.83 -30.83
N ALA A 169 20.34 -3.93 -31.39
CA ALA A 169 20.30 -3.69 -32.83
C ALA A 169 21.63 -3.16 -33.35
N ARG A 170 22.24 -2.20 -32.66
CA ARG A 170 23.58 -1.70 -33.02
C ARG A 170 24.65 -2.78 -32.96
N ARG A 171 24.60 -3.65 -31.96
CA ARG A 171 25.58 -4.76 -31.83
C ARG A 171 25.50 -5.76 -32.99
N LYS A 172 24.29 -6.02 -33.49
CA LYS A 172 24.11 -6.87 -34.69
C LYS A 172 24.66 -6.22 -35.97
N SER A 173 24.51 -4.90 -36.12
CA SER A 173 24.99 -4.14 -37.26
C SER A 173 26.52 -4.08 -37.33
N VAL A 174 27.22 -4.07 -36.19
CA VAL A 174 28.69 -4.05 -36.12
C VAL A 174 29.32 -5.43 -36.40
N ARG A 175 28.58 -6.51 -36.19
CA ARG A 175 28.99 -7.88 -36.55
C ARG A 175 28.54 -8.19 -37.99
N GLY A 176 29.15 -7.51 -38.99
CA GLY A 176 28.98 -7.83 -40.39
C GLY A 176 29.41 -9.26 -40.72
N PRO A 177 29.03 -9.82 -41.89
CA PRO A 177 29.34 -11.20 -42.24
C PRO A 177 30.84 -11.40 -42.21
N VAL A 178 31.26 -12.41 -41.43
CA VAL A 178 32.63 -12.94 -41.54
C VAL A 178 32.73 -13.55 -42.94
N VAL A 179 33.42 -12.85 -43.85
CA VAL A 179 33.71 -13.35 -45.19
C VAL A 179 34.71 -14.50 -45.00
N SER A 180 34.28 -15.72 -45.28
CA SER A 180 35.10 -16.93 -45.37
C SER A 180 35.79 -17.00 -46.74
#